data_368f05121b8d38eec81c563b1bd2567d
#
_entry.id   368f05121b8d38eec81c563b1bd2567d
#
_cell.length_a   1.000
_cell.length_b   1.000
_cell.length_c   1.000
_cell.angle_alpha   90.00
_cell.angle_beta   90.00
_cell.angle_gamma   90.00
#
_symmetry.space_group_name_H-M   'P 1'
#
loop_
_entity.id
_entity.type
_entity.pdbx_description
1 polymer ?
#
loop_
_entity_poly.entity_id
_entity_poly.type
_entity_poly.pdbx_seq_one_letter_code
_entity_poly.pdbx_strand_id
1 'polypeptide(L)'
;WPLYVKTRKNDVITENYIAPLVHYRTGDSLKGWQFWPIAGWETKGITARKLLSEGEEIVGGYQRLMLFWPFFFQHKEQIGTSNPKYKGSFIPFYSFERSVNRDSTTIPWPLGLTMTHDRVKQYREYGAPWPVIVWAEGKGKHTRRLWPLFGLSHNASLRSDFFLWPLYRYREKTNKVSTRKRHQILAYLYSHIVERNLSNLETTFEQWNLWPFFSKY
;
A
#
# COMPACT_ATOMS: atom_id res chain seq x y z
N TRP A 1 20.19 -21.20 -20.69
CA TRP A 1 20.26 -20.34 -19.47
C TRP A 1 21.72 -20.08 -19.17
N PRO A 2 22.15 -18.81 -19.05
CA PRO A 2 23.53 -18.53 -18.70
C PRO A 2 23.79 -18.98 -17.26
N LEU A 3 24.85 -19.78 -17.08
CA LEU A 3 25.28 -20.22 -15.76
C LEU A 3 25.82 -19.05 -14.92
N TYR A 4 26.26 -17.99 -15.58
CA TYR A 4 26.80 -16.79 -14.96
C TYR A 4 26.41 -15.56 -15.75
N VAL A 5 25.90 -14.54 -15.06
CA VAL A 5 25.60 -13.22 -15.62
C VAL A 5 26.09 -12.13 -14.69
N LYS A 6 26.92 -11.25 -15.20
CA LYS A 6 27.38 -10.05 -14.48
C LYS A 6 26.77 -8.81 -15.11
N THR A 7 26.10 -8.00 -14.30
CA THR A 7 25.54 -6.72 -14.72
C THR A 7 26.08 -5.61 -13.85
N ARG A 8 26.28 -4.44 -14.44
CA ARG A 8 26.67 -3.22 -13.71
C ARG A 8 25.65 -2.12 -14.01
N LYS A 9 25.11 -1.53 -12.96
CA LYS A 9 24.24 -0.37 -13.05
C LYS A 9 24.71 0.69 -12.06
N ASN A 10 25.23 1.79 -12.58
CA ASN A 10 25.95 2.82 -11.81
C ASN A 10 27.13 2.18 -11.04
N ASP A 11 27.14 2.35 -9.71
CA ASP A 11 28.12 1.79 -8.76
C ASP A 11 27.83 0.35 -8.34
N VAL A 12 26.62 -0.19 -8.67
CA VAL A 12 26.20 -1.53 -8.24
C VAL A 12 26.55 -2.58 -9.28
N ILE A 13 27.30 -3.58 -8.85
CA ILE A 13 27.60 -4.81 -9.59
C ILE A 13 26.70 -5.92 -9.04
N THR A 14 26.00 -6.60 -9.94
CA THR A 14 25.19 -7.79 -9.63
C THR A 14 25.74 -8.99 -10.39
N GLU A 15 26.10 -10.03 -9.67
CA GLU A 15 26.59 -11.30 -10.19
C GLU A 15 25.58 -12.39 -9.89
N ASN A 16 25.06 -13.04 -10.93
CA ASN A 16 24.09 -14.12 -10.84
C ASN A 16 24.75 -15.43 -11.25
N TYR A 17 24.63 -16.44 -10.41
CA TYR A 17 25.08 -17.81 -10.67
C TYR A 17 23.85 -18.71 -10.72
N ILE A 18 23.70 -19.46 -11.82
CA ILE A 18 22.55 -20.35 -12.06
C ILE A 18 21.23 -19.59 -11.80
N ALA A 19 21.07 -18.45 -12.50
CA ALA A 19 19.93 -17.55 -12.27
C ALA A 19 18.59 -18.32 -12.27
N PRO A 20 17.68 -18.07 -11.28
CA PRO A 20 17.73 -17.03 -10.26
C PRO A 20 18.26 -17.49 -8.88
N LEU A 21 18.95 -18.64 -8.79
CA LEU A 21 19.23 -19.30 -7.51
C LEU A 21 20.19 -18.53 -6.62
N VAL A 22 21.33 -18.12 -7.17
CA VAL A 22 22.36 -17.44 -6.36
C VAL A 22 22.68 -16.10 -6.98
N HIS A 23 22.65 -15.04 -6.19
CA HIS A 23 23.15 -13.76 -6.61
C HIS A 23 23.86 -12.98 -5.51
N TYR A 24 24.85 -12.20 -5.95
CA TYR A 24 25.59 -11.26 -5.13
C TYR A 24 25.42 -9.86 -5.67
N ARG A 25 25.28 -8.90 -4.78
CA ARG A 25 25.19 -7.47 -5.12
C ARG A 25 26.21 -6.70 -4.31
N THR A 26 27.03 -5.92 -4.99
CA THR A 26 28.08 -5.11 -4.38
C THR A 26 28.08 -3.74 -5.01
N GLY A 27 28.16 -2.71 -4.20
CA GLY A 27 28.27 -1.29 -4.59
C GLY A 27 28.78 -0.47 -3.42
N ASP A 28 29.03 0.82 -3.59
CA ASP A 28 29.59 1.70 -2.56
C ASP A 28 28.77 1.69 -1.27
N SER A 29 27.47 1.75 -1.41
CA SER A 29 26.53 1.74 -0.26
C SER A 29 25.69 0.47 -0.14
N LEU A 30 25.86 -0.51 -1.05
CA LEU A 30 25.00 -1.70 -1.14
C LEU A 30 25.84 -2.96 -1.10
N LYS A 31 25.47 -3.88 -0.19
CA LYS A 31 26.03 -5.22 -0.11
C LYS A 31 24.92 -6.23 0.14
N GLY A 32 24.94 -7.34 -0.55
CA GLY A 32 23.96 -8.40 -0.34
C GLY A 32 24.27 -9.67 -1.09
N TRP A 33 23.67 -10.73 -0.64
CA TRP A 33 23.69 -12.02 -1.28
C TRP A 33 22.34 -12.72 -1.10
N GLN A 34 22.01 -13.61 -2.00
CA GLN A 34 20.82 -14.44 -1.92
C GLN A 34 21.11 -15.83 -2.48
N PHE A 35 20.71 -16.84 -1.74
CA PHE A 35 20.58 -18.22 -2.18
C PHE A 35 19.10 -18.59 -2.12
N TRP A 36 18.42 -18.33 -3.22
CA TRP A 36 16.98 -18.55 -3.32
C TRP A 36 16.65 -20.05 -3.48
N PRO A 37 15.63 -20.59 -2.77
CA PRO A 37 14.69 -19.92 -1.86
C PRO A 37 15.09 -19.97 -0.39
N ILE A 38 16.33 -20.36 -0.06
CA ILE A 38 16.75 -20.73 1.30
C ILE A 38 17.03 -19.52 2.17
N ALA A 39 17.91 -18.63 1.73
CA ALA A 39 18.30 -17.47 2.51
C ALA A 39 18.76 -16.31 1.63
N GLY A 40 18.64 -15.10 2.16
CA GLY A 40 19.16 -13.90 1.54
C GLY A 40 19.29 -12.77 2.54
N TRP A 41 20.34 -11.99 2.36
CA TRP A 41 20.59 -10.80 3.14
C TRP A 41 21.08 -9.68 2.24
N GLU A 42 20.54 -8.48 2.45
CA GLU A 42 20.96 -7.30 1.72
C GLU A 42 20.92 -6.08 2.63
N THR A 43 21.92 -5.24 2.54
CA THR A 43 21.97 -3.95 3.22
C THR A 43 22.36 -2.84 2.26
N LYS A 44 21.75 -1.69 2.43
CA LYS A 44 22.10 -0.46 1.75
C LYS A 44 22.27 0.65 2.77
N GLY A 45 23.37 1.38 2.68
CA GLY A 45 23.63 2.56 3.51
C GLY A 45 22.75 3.76 3.11
N ILE A 46 22.85 4.80 3.90
CA ILE A 46 22.21 6.10 3.62
C ILE A 46 22.90 6.72 2.40
N THR A 47 22.13 7.24 1.46
CA THR A 47 22.64 7.93 0.28
C THR A 47 22.01 9.32 0.16
N ALA A 48 22.78 10.32 -0.28
CA ALA A 48 22.25 11.62 -0.63
C ALA A 48 21.89 11.65 -2.12
N ARG A 49 20.70 12.14 -2.46
CA ARG A 49 20.24 12.36 -3.82
C ARG A 49 20.12 13.86 -4.07
N LYS A 50 20.86 14.37 -5.05
CA LYS A 50 20.67 15.75 -5.50
C LYS A 50 19.33 15.88 -6.24
N LEU A 51 18.51 16.84 -5.81
CA LEU A 51 17.30 17.23 -6.51
C LEU A 51 17.63 18.31 -7.54
N LEU A 52 16.84 18.38 -8.62
CA LEU A 52 16.94 19.42 -9.64
C LEU A 52 16.73 20.85 -9.11
N SER A 53 16.13 20.99 -7.93
CA SER A 53 15.85 22.24 -7.22
C SER A 53 16.81 22.46 -6.06
N GLU A 54 18.10 22.62 -6.31
CA GLU A 54 19.16 23.01 -5.34
C GLU A 54 19.09 22.41 -3.92
N GLY A 55 18.48 21.24 -3.76
CA GLY A 55 18.33 20.53 -2.49
C GLY A 55 18.96 19.14 -2.51
N GLU A 56 19.45 18.69 -1.36
CA GLU A 56 19.83 17.28 -1.16
C GLU A 56 18.73 16.55 -0.40
N GLU A 57 18.20 15.49 -0.98
CA GLU A 57 17.28 14.57 -0.30
C GLU A 57 18.08 13.40 0.26
N ILE A 58 17.96 13.18 1.58
CA ILE A 58 18.54 12.02 2.23
C ILE A 58 17.65 10.82 1.95
N VAL A 59 18.15 9.85 1.20
CA VAL A 59 17.51 8.58 0.96
C VAL A 59 17.97 7.61 2.04
N GLY A 60 17.05 7.20 2.90
CA GLY A 60 17.34 6.29 4.01
C GLY A 60 17.85 4.94 3.53
N GLY A 61 18.72 4.34 4.33
CA GLY A 61 19.23 3.00 4.12
C GLY A 61 18.17 1.92 4.37
N TYR A 62 18.50 0.68 4.01
CA TYR A 62 17.67 -0.47 4.35
C TYR A 62 18.51 -1.71 4.68
N GLN A 63 17.89 -2.64 5.43
CA GLN A 63 18.39 -3.98 5.66
C GLN A 63 17.27 -4.98 5.39
N ARG A 64 17.55 -6.05 4.69
CA ARG A 64 16.61 -7.12 4.36
C ARG A 64 17.21 -8.45 4.70
N LEU A 65 16.44 -9.29 5.36
CA LEU A 65 16.75 -10.68 5.65
C LEU A 65 15.57 -11.54 5.17
N MET A 66 15.88 -12.63 4.51
CA MET A 66 14.92 -13.63 4.06
C MET A 66 15.45 -15.01 4.46
N LEU A 67 14.59 -15.85 5.04
CA LEU A 67 14.87 -17.25 5.32
C LEU A 67 13.70 -18.10 4.85
N PHE A 68 14.00 -19.18 4.13
CA PHE A 68 13.01 -20.15 3.63
C PHE A 68 11.80 -19.48 2.97
N TRP A 69 12.07 -18.80 1.85
CA TRP A 69 10.99 -18.10 1.12
C TRP A 69 9.80 -19.04 0.81
N PRO A 70 8.54 -18.64 1.08
CA PRO A 70 8.07 -17.30 1.48
C PRO A 70 7.89 -17.12 2.99
N PHE A 71 8.43 -17.96 3.85
CA PHE A 71 8.00 -18.07 5.25
C PHE A 71 8.51 -16.96 6.16
N PHE A 72 9.77 -16.57 6.07
CA PHE A 72 10.33 -15.58 6.98
C PHE A 72 10.98 -14.41 6.25
N PHE A 73 10.56 -13.19 6.65
CA PHE A 73 11.12 -11.92 6.19
C PHE A 73 11.31 -10.96 7.34
N GLN A 74 12.42 -10.24 7.30
CA GLN A 74 12.67 -9.09 8.17
C GLN A 74 13.24 -7.95 7.33
N HIS A 75 12.57 -6.79 7.36
CA HIS A 75 12.99 -5.59 6.65
C HIS A 75 13.09 -4.41 7.60
N LYS A 76 14.21 -3.73 7.56
CA LYS A 76 14.40 -2.40 8.12
C LYS A 76 14.50 -1.44 6.95
N GLU A 77 13.66 -0.44 6.90
CA GLU A 77 13.59 0.55 5.80
C GLU A 77 13.73 1.96 6.34
N GLN A 78 14.20 2.89 5.51
CA GLN A 78 14.36 4.29 5.87
C GLN A 78 15.28 4.51 7.09
N ILE A 79 16.34 3.70 7.21
CA ILE A 79 17.35 3.84 8.25
C ILE A 79 18.05 5.20 8.11
N GLY A 80 18.16 5.95 9.21
CA GLY A 80 18.75 7.30 9.23
C GLY A 80 17.81 8.43 8.82
N THR A 81 16.52 8.15 8.61
CA THR A 81 15.49 9.16 8.41
C THR A 81 14.66 9.38 9.68
N SER A 82 13.80 10.38 9.68
CA SER A 82 12.88 10.69 10.80
C SER A 82 11.81 9.62 11.06
N ASN A 83 11.58 8.70 10.10
CA ASN A 83 10.55 7.66 10.21
C ASN A 83 11.08 6.27 9.81
N PRO A 84 12.03 5.70 10.55
CA PRO A 84 12.51 4.34 10.28
C PRO A 84 11.37 3.34 10.41
N LYS A 85 11.32 2.35 9.50
CA LYS A 85 10.29 1.32 9.46
C LYS A 85 10.89 -0.06 9.70
N TYR A 86 10.26 -0.78 10.58
CA TYR A 86 10.55 -2.16 10.92
C TYR A 86 9.39 -3.04 10.47
N LYS A 87 9.66 -4.00 9.57
CA LYS A 87 8.67 -4.95 9.08
C LYS A 87 9.20 -6.36 9.29
N GLY A 88 8.34 -7.25 9.72
CA GLY A 88 8.66 -8.67 9.84
C GLY A 88 7.44 -9.53 9.56
N SER A 89 7.69 -10.73 9.05
CA SER A 89 6.65 -11.73 8.84
C SER A 89 7.18 -13.13 9.06
N PHE A 90 6.33 -13.95 9.66
CA PHE A 90 6.47 -15.39 9.74
C PHE A 90 5.17 -16.01 9.22
N ILE A 91 5.16 -16.22 7.90
CA ILE A 91 3.97 -16.68 7.17
C ILE A 91 3.71 -18.17 7.44
N PRO A 92 2.46 -18.59 7.71
CA PRO A 92 1.21 -17.80 7.68
C PRO A 92 0.82 -17.19 9.04
N PHE A 93 1.65 -17.30 10.07
CA PHE A 93 1.22 -17.06 11.45
C PHE A 93 1.16 -15.59 11.82
N TYR A 94 2.14 -14.81 11.37
CA TYR A 94 2.33 -13.48 11.93
C TYR A 94 2.98 -12.50 10.95
N SER A 95 2.54 -11.25 10.98
CA SER A 95 3.27 -10.13 10.37
C SER A 95 3.10 -8.86 11.18
N PHE A 96 4.12 -8.00 11.12
CA PHE A 96 4.09 -6.71 11.78
C PHE A 96 4.79 -5.63 10.97
N GLU A 97 4.35 -4.41 11.18
CA GLU A 97 5.03 -3.17 10.77
C GLU A 97 5.09 -2.25 11.99
N ARG A 98 6.25 -1.68 12.26
CA ARG A 98 6.48 -0.70 13.32
C ARG A 98 7.24 0.49 12.75
N SER A 99 6.74 1.68 13.03
CA SER A 99 7.39 2.94 12.68
C SER A 99 6.96 4.04 13.63
N VAL A 100 7.62 5.20 13.56
CA VAL A 100 7.20 6.38 14.36
C VAL A 100 5.75 6.76 14.03
N ASN A 101 5.37 6.67 12.77
CA ASN A 101 4.07 7.13 12.27
C ASN A 101 2.96 6.08 12.33
N ARG A 102 3.32 4.78 12.26
CA ARG A 102 2.32 3.72 12.14
C ARG A 102 2.81 2.40 12.70
N ASP A 103 1.93 1.73 13.44
CA ASP A 103 2.08 0.34 13.85
C ASP A 103 0.97 -0.51 13.23
N SER A 104 1.32 -1.71 12.78
CA SER A 104 0.35 -2.69 12.30
C SER A 104 0.78 -4.09 12.69
N THR A 105 -0.19 -4.95 12.98
CA THR A 105 0.03 -6.36 13.32
C THR A 105 -1.09 -7.19 12.70
N THR A 106 -0.76 -8.35 12.11
CA THR A 106 -1.76 -9.28 11.55
C THR A 106 -1.45 -10.69 12.01
N ILE A 107 -2.44 -11.39 12.58
CA ILE A 107 -2.35 -12.74 13.15
C ILE A 107 -3.65 -13.50 12.89
N PRO A 108 -3.66 -14.64 12.20
CA PRO A 108 -2.67 -15.11 11.23
C PRO A 108 -2.65 -14.23 9.97
N TRP A 109 -1.52 -14.14 9.34
CA TRP A 109 -1.39 -13.41 8.07
C TRP A 109 -1.87 -14.30 6.89
N PRO A 110 -2.52 -13.76 5.82
CA PRO A 110 -2.85 -12.33 5.61
C PRO A 110 -4.24 -11.91 6.12
N LEU A 111 -5.13 -12.83 6.47
CA LEU A 111 -6.58 -12.58 6.61
C LEU A 111 -7.09 -12.62 8.06
N GLY A 112 -6.20 -12.73 9.03
CA GLY A 112 -6.62 -12.87 10.43
C GLY A 112 -6.99 -11.55 11.10
N LEU A 113 -6.76 -11.51 12.41
CA LEU A 113 -6.89 -10.30 13.21
C LEU A 113 -5.83 -9.29 12.82
N THR A 114 -6.24 -8.16 12.32
CA THR A 114 -5.37 -7.02 11.99
C THR A 114 -5.64 -5.88 12.94
N MET A 115 -4.58 -5.35 13.53
CA MET A 115 -4.61 -4.18 14.40
C MET A 115 -3.65 -3.15 13.82
N THR A 116 -4.16 -1.95 13.52
CA THR A 116 -3.37 -0.84 12.98
C THR A 116 -3.59 0.41 13.83
N HIS A 117 -2.51 1.09 14.17
CA HIS A 117 -2.52 2.41 14.79
C HIS A 117 -1.72 3.38 13.93
N ASP A 118 -2.38 4.33 13.31
CA ASP A 118 -1.78 5.39 12.49
C ASP A 118 -1.78 6.71 13.29
N ARG A 119 -0.60 7.16 13.70
CA ARG A 119 -0.43 8.36 14.53
C ARG A 119 -0.56 9.65 13.72
N VAL A 120 -0.16 9.62 12.46
CA VAL A 120 -0.25 10.78 11.56
C VAL A 120 -1.70 11.06 11.19
N LYS A 121 -2.43 10.02 10.76
CA LYS A 121 -3.85 10.13 10.43
C LYS A 121 -4.77 10.02 11.63
N GLN A 122 -4.21 9.82 12.82
CA GLN A 122 -4.93 9.79 14.10
C GLN A 122 -6.13 8.82 14.10
N TYR A 123 -5.90 7.54 13.70
CA TYR A 123 -6.94 6.50 13.78
C TYR A 123 -6.38 5.16 14.26
N ARG A 124 -7.28 4.34 14.79
CA ARG A 124 -7.05 2.92 15.07
C ARG A 124 -7.98 2.08 14.23
N GLU A 125 -7.49 0.97 13.71
CA GLU A 125 -8.25 0.03 12.88
C GLU A 125 -8.08 -1.39 13.41
N TYR A 126 -9.18 -2.12 13.48
CA TYR A 126 -9.25 -3.52 13.83
C TYR A 126 -9.98 -4.27 12.73
N GLY A 127 -9.51 -5.43 12.36
CA GLY A 127 -10.17 -6.32 11.41
C GLY A 127 -10.09 -7.77 11.86
N ALA A 128 -11.19 -8.53 11.77
CA ALA A 128 -11.20 -9.93 12.13
C ALA A 128 -12.40 -10.67 11.50
N PRO A 129 -12.22 -11.44 10.43
CA PRO A 129 -11.07 -11.52 9.54
C PRO A 129 -10.95 -10.27 8.65
N TRP A 130 -9.75 -9.76 8.49
CA TRP A 130 -9.50 -8.64 7.56
C TRP A 130 -9.46 -9.16 6.11
N PRO A 131 -10.04 -8.50 5.11
CA PRO A 131 -10.78 -7.22 5.14
C PRO A 131 -12.32 -7.36 5.29
N VAL A 132 -12.83 -8.50 5.71
CA VAL A 132 -14.27 -8.80 5.78
C VAL A 132 -14.95 -7.97 6.87
N ILE A 133 -14.47 -8.10 8.10
CA ILE A 133 -14.92 -7.29 9.24
C ILE A 133 -13.85 -6.27 9.55
N VAL A 134 -14.21 -4.99 9.49
CA VAL A 134 -13.27 -3.88 9.76
C VAL A 134 -13.97 -2.80 10.56
N TRP A 135 -13.32 -2.40 11.64
CA TRP A 135 -13.69 -1.26 12.48
C TRP A 135 -12.51 -0.31 12.57
N ALA A 136 -12.69 0.91 12.13
CA ALA A 136 -11.69 1.97 12.28
C ALA A 136 -12.32 3.21 12.87
N GLU A 137 -11.62 3.82 13.82
CA GLU A 137 -12.08 5.00 14.53
C GLU A 137 -10.94 5.98 14.77
N GLY A 138 -11.21 7.25 14.52
CA GLY A 138 -10.28 8.36 14.73
C GLY A 138 -10.56 9.53 13.78
N LYS A 139 -9.85 10.65 14.01
CA LYS A 139 -10.06 11.89 13.24
C LYS A 139 -9.79 11.72 11.73
N GLY A 140 -8.81 10.88 11.38
CA GLY A 140 -8.40 10.69 9.99
C GLY A 140 -9.15 9.60 9.25
N LYS A 141 -9.90 8.75 9.97
CA LYS A 141 -10.63 7.64 9.35
C LYS A 141 -11.71 7.11 10.28
N HIS A 142 -12.90 6.95 9.72
CA HIS A 142 -14.00 6.26 10.37
C HIS A 142 -14.53 5.17 9.44
N THR A 143 -14.46 3.89 9.85
CA THR A 143 -14.87 2.76 9.00
C THR A 143 -15.62 1.73 9.83
N ARG A 144 -16.77 1.30 9.33
CA ARG A 144 -17.52 0.14 9.82
C ARG A 144 -17.87 -0.74 8.62
N ARG A 145 -17.36 -1.96 8.59
CA ARG A 145 -17.55 -2.87 7.46
C ARG A 145 -17.88 -4.26 7.93
N LEU A 146 -18.89 -4.84 7.31
CA LEU A 146 -19.20 -6.26 7.34
C LEU A 146 -19.47 -6.69 5.88
N TRP A 147 -18.39 -7.05 5.19
CA TRP A 147 -18.47 -7.45 3.79
C TRP A 147 -19.08 -8.86 3.66
N PRO A 148 -19.95 -9.16 2.69
CA PRO A 148 -20.46 -8.28 1.62
C PRO A 148 -21.70 -7.44 1.99
N LEU A 149 -22.18 -7.50 3.24
CA LEU A 149 -23.49 -6.96 3.63
C LEU A 149 -23.51 -5.43 3.61
N PHE A 150 -22.59 -4.79 4.31
CA PHE A 150 -22.49 -3.33 4.31
C PHE A 150 -21.07 -2.84 4.60
N GLY A 151 -20.82 -1.62 4.20
CA GLY A 151 -19.59 -0.93 4.54
C GLY A 151 -19.78 0.58 4.47
N LEU A 152 -19.38 1.27 5.54
CA LEU A 152 -19.35 2.71 5.66
C LEU A 152 -17.92 3.12 5.94
N SER A 153 -17.34 3.94 5.09
CA SER A 153 -15.97 4.40 5.27
C SER A 153 -15.85 5.87 4.91
N HIS A 154 -15.45 6.65 5.90
CA HIS A 154 -15.29 8.10 5.77
C HIS A 154 -13.88 8.50 6.19
N ASN A 155 -13.26 9.37 5.41
CA ASN A 155 -12.06 10.11 5.77
C ASN A 155 -12.15 11.55 5.26
N ALA A 156 -11.12 12.36 5.46
CA ALA A 156 -11.14 13.79 5.12
C ALA A 156 -11.47 14.10 3.64
N SER A 157 -11.19 13.19 2.71
CA SER A 157 -11.34 13.42 1.27
C SER A 157 -12.16 12.38 0.53
N LEU A 158 -12.55 11.30 1.22
CA LEU A 158 -13.22 10.17 0.60
C LEU A 158 -14.32 9.63 1.53
N ARG A 159 -15.53 9.54 0.99
CA ARG A 159 -16.62 8.74 1.54
C ARG A 159 -16.90 7.56 0.62
N SER A 160 -17.00 6.35 1.14
CA SER A 160 -17.27 5.14 0.37
C SER A 160 -18.19 4.23 1.16
N ASP A 161 -19.42 4.12 0.68
CA ASP A 161 -20.46 3.34 1.32
C ASP A 161 -20.93 2.24 0.35
N PHE A 162 -21.27 1.06 0.85
CA PHE A 162 -21.90 0.01 0.06
C PHE A 162 -22.92 -0.75 0.89
N PHE A 163 -23.91 -1.30 0.20
CA PHE A 163 -24.94 -2.15 0.78
C PHE A 163 -25.17 -3.37 -0.11
N LEU A 164 -25.13 -4.58 0.47
CA LEU A 164 -25.24 -5.86 -0.24
C LEU A 164 -24.38 -5.89 -1.50
N TRP A 165 -23.06 -5.71 -1.33
CA TRP A 165 -22.14 -5.71 -2.46
C TRP A 165 -22.32 -6.98 -3.33
N PRO A 166 -22.49 -6.87 -4.68
CA PRO A 166 -22.28 -5.68 -5.53
C PRO A 166 -23.55 -4.88 -5.87
N LEU A 167 -24.67 -5.01 -5.10
CA LEU A 167 -25.94 -4.41 -5.48
C LEU A 167 -25.88 -2.88 -5.47
N TYR A 168 -25.36 -2.28 -4.42
CA TYR A 168 -25.26 -0.83 -4.33
C TYR A 168 -23.92 -0.35 -3.79
N ARG A 169 -23.36 0.67 -4.42
CA ARG A 169 -22.15 1.37 -3.97
C ARG A 169 -22.26 2.87 -4.22
N TYR A 170 -21.92 3.65 -3.21
CA TYR A 170 -21.74 5.10 -3.26
C TYR A 170 -20.28 5.45 -3.00
N ARG A 171 -19.75 6.39 -3.77
CA ARG A 171 -18.42 6.97 -3.54
C ARG A 171 -18.46 8.46 -3.79
N GLU A 172 -17.95 9.22 -2.83
CA GLU A 172 -17.76 10.66 -2.93
C GLU A 172 -16.29 10.98 -2.67
N LYS A 173 -15.67 11.69 -3.58
CA LYS A 173 -14.28 12.13 -3.47
C LYS A 173 -14.25 13.65 -3.57
N THR A 174 -13.75 14.30 -2.52
CA THR A 174 -13.58 15.75 -2.45
C THR A 174 -12.11 16.10 -2.56
N ASN A 175 -11.79 16.93 -3.55
CA ASN A 175 -10.46 17.51 -3.76
C ASN A 175 -10.53 19.00 -3.36
N LYS A 176 -9.44 19.75 -3.51
CA LYS A 176 -9.40 21.19 -3.21
C LYS A 176 -10.30 22.02 -4.14
N VAL A 177 -10.62 21.53 -5.34
CA VAL A 177 -11.31 22.26 -6.40
C VAL A 177 -12.69 21.69 -6.68
N SER A 178 -12.87 20.37 -6.61
CA SER A 178 -14.12 19.70 -6.99
C SER A 178 -14.51 18.57 -6.05
N THR A 179 -15.81 18.26 -6.07
CA THR A 179 -16.39 17.07 -5.44
C THR A 179 -16.99 16.17 -6.51
N ARG A 180 -16.54 14.91 -6.55
CA ARG A 180 -17.03 13.90 -7.47
C ARG A 180 -17.83 12.83 -6.72
N LYS A 181 -19.11 12.70 -7.07
CA LYS A 181 -20.03 11.70 -6.53
C LYS A 181 -20.28 10.61 -7.56
N ARG A 182 -20.28 9.36 -7.12
CA ARG A 182 -20.57 8.21 -7.98
C ARG A 182 -21.54 7.28 -7.26
N HIS A 183 -22.65 7.00 -7.92
CA HIS A 183 -23.60 5.96 -7.56
C HIS A 183 -23.43 4.78 -8.51
N GLN A 184 -23.43 3.56 -7.99
CA GLN A 184 -23.32 2.33 -8.77
C GLN A 184 -24.34 1.32 -8.27
N ILE A 185 -25.06 0.69 -9.18
CA ILE A 185 -26.03 -0.36 -8.91
C ILE A 185 -25.65 -1.59 -9.73
N LEU A 186 -25.74 -2.79 -9.11
CA LEU A 186 -25.37 -4.09 -9.72
C LEU A 186 -23.96 -4.02 -10.34
N ALA A 187 -22.96 -3.68 -9.53
CA ALA A 187 -21.58 -3.45 -9.90
C ALA A 187 -21.43 -2.28 -10.90
N TYR A 188 -21.50 -2.56 -12.20
CA TYR A 188 -21.30 -1.57 -13.27
C TYR A 188 -22.47 -1.48 -14.23
N LEU A 189 -23.56 -2.25 -14.01
CA LEU A 189 -24.71 -2.22 -14.92
C LEU A 189 -25.31 -0.81 -14.97
N TYR A 190 -25.43 -0.16 -13.82
CA TYR A 190 -25.80 1.24 -13.75
C TYR A 190 -24.76 2.04 -12.99
N SER A 191 -24.36 3.18 -13.55
CA SER A 191 -23.56 4.16 -12.82
C SER A 191 -23.92 5.60 -13.20
N HIS A 192 -24.03 6.45 -12.19
CA HIS A 192 -24.23 7.88 -12.31
C HIS A 192 -23.07 8.60 -11.61
N ILE A 193 -22.39 9.45 -12.36
CA ILE A 193 -21.24 10.21 -11.90
C ILE A 193 -21.55 11.69 -12.07
N VAL A 194 -21.39 12.46 -11.00
CA VAL A 194 -21.52 13.91 -11.01
C VAL A 194 -20.28 14.53 -10.40
N GLU A 195 -19.71 15.50 -11.08
CA GLU A 195 -18.61 16.30 -10.55
C GLU A 195 -19.06 17.77 -10.51
N ARG A 196 -18.86 18.40 -9.34
CA ARG A 196 -19.20 19.80 -9.09
C ARG A 196 -17.99 20.56 -8.63
N ASN A 197 -17.84 21.76 -9.12
CA ASN A 197 -16.84 22.70 -8.63
C ASN A 197 -17.24 23.20 -7.24
N LEU A 198 -16.27 23.32 -6.32
CA LEU A 198 -16.52 23.78 -4.94
C LEU A 198 -16.70 25.29 -4.83
N SER A 199 -16.19 26.08 -5.77
CA SER A 199 -16.25 27.55 -5.71
C SER A 199 -17.61 28.11 -6.13
N ASN A 200 -18.21 27.56 -7.19
CA ASN A 200 -19.48 28.04 -7.75
C ASN A 200 -20.61 27.03 -7.71
N LEU A 201 -20.37 25.81 -7.20
CA LEU A 201 -21.31 24.69 -7.13
C LEU A 201 -21.89 24.23 -8.50
N GLU A 202 -21.30 24.70 -9.60
CA GLU A 202 -21.70 24.30 -10.93
C GLU A 202 -21.27 22.85 -11.23
N THR A 203 -22.12 22.14 -11.97
CA THR A 203 -21.82 20.80 -12.45
C THR A 203 -20.85 20.91 -13.62
N THR A 204 -19.63 20.45 -13.42
CA THR A 204 -18.57 20.45 -14.44
C THR A 204 -18.59 19.20 -15.29
N PHE A 205 -19.11 18.10 -14.75
CA PHE A 205 -19.19 16.82 -15.44
C PHE A 205 -20.35 16.00 -14.91
N GLU A 206 -21.13 15.42 -15.81
CA GLU A 206 -22.20 14.47 -15.48
C GLU A 206 -22.18 13.32 -16.48
N GLN A 207 -22.25 12.09 -15.99
CA GLN A 207 -22.23 10.90 -16.82
C GLN A 207 -23.21 9.85 -16.28
N TRP A 208 -24.01 9.32 -17.20
CA TRP A 208 -24.95 8.23 -16.97
C TRP A 208 -24.53 7.00 -17.80
N ASN A 209 -24.42 5.85 -17.19
CA ASN A 209 -24.14 4.60 -17.89
C ASN A 209 -25.15 3.55 -17.47
N LEU A 210 -25.74 2.88 -18.46
CA LEU A 210 -26.51 1.65 -18.31
C LEU A 210 -25.89 0.62 -19.25
N TRP A 211 -24.89 -0.08 -18.76
CA TRP A 211 -24.14 -1.04 -19.58
C TRP A 211 -24.97 -2.30 -19.83
N PRO A 212 -24.95 -2.92 -21.05
CA PRO A 212 -24.22 -2.45 -22.24
C PRO A 212 -24.99 -1.50 -23.16
N PHE A 213 -26.16 -1.03 -22.74
CA PHE A 213 -27.16 -0.42 -23.64
C PHE A 213 -26.98 1.07 -23.88
N PHE A 214 -26.48 1.83 -22.89
CA PHE A 214 -26.54 3.29 -22.95
C PHE A 214 -25.43 3.97 -22.16
N SER A 215 -24.85 5.02 -22.74
CA SER A 215 -23.95 5.95 -22.08
C SER A 215 -24.26 7.38 -22.54
N LYS A 216 -24.42 8.30 -21.59
CA LYS A 216 -24.63 9.73 -21.85
C LYS A 216 -23.61 10.53 -21.00
N TYR A 217 -22.99 11.50 -21.65
CA TYR A 217 -22.06 12.46 -21.05
C TYR A 217 -22.69 13.83 -20.98
#